data_32effc2a1843470a2b151c8c87928437
#
_entry.id   32effc2a1843470a2b151c8c87928437
#
_cell.length_a   1.000
_cell.length_b   1.000
_cell.length_c   1.000
_cell.angle_alpha   90.00
_cell.angle_beta   90.00
_cell.angle_gamma   90.00
#
_symmetry.space_group_name_H-M   'P 1'
#
loop_
_entity.id
_entity.type
_entity.pdbx_description
1 polymer ?
#
loop_
_entity_poly.entity_id
_entity_poly.type
_entity_poly.pdbx_seq_one_letter_code
_entity_poly.pdbx_strand_id
1 'polypeptide(L)'
;METMSEIKWNDRFNLGVDEIDKAHQKLFSIVNKLIAFTENPAKQQHACKEGIKYFKSYTIKHFAEEEAYMQSIAYAGLPMHKSLHDHLRDKTLPALEAELDDQNYSIESVQHFIGICVGWLTGHIMVEDRAITGRNANKWVHTSSDDKMESIIKATTQGLKSMSRAPIQLVSQHYGGEGFKVGKPLCYRLTYSHKSEQKQQIHLVFEESVAILTLNNILDMDI
;
A
#
# COMPACT_ATOMS: atom_id res chain seq x y z
N MET A 1 5.12 -18.86 -16.23
CA MET A 1 4.41 -17.69 -15.65
C MET A 1 4.07 -18.07 -14.23
N GLU A 2 4.56 -17.33 -13.27
CA GLU A 2 4.16 -17.52 -11.87
C GLU A 2 2.74 -17.06 -11.71
N THR A 3 1.88 -17.93 -11.20
CA THR A 3 0.50 -17.61 -10.88
C THR A 3 0.49 -16.79 -9.58
N MET A 4 -0.25 -15.69 -9.52
CA MET A 4 -0.44 -14.94 -8.29
C MET A 4 -1.19 -15.82 -7.29
N SER A 5 -0.65 -15.94 -6.08
CA SER A 5 -1.28 -16.72 -5.01
C SER A 5 -2.42 -15.93 -4.35
N GLU A 6 -3.41 -16.65 -3.81
CA GLU A 6 -4.50 -16.05 -3.05
C GLU A 6 -3.98 -15.33 -1.80
N ILE A 7 -4.43 -14.09 -1.57
CA ILE A 7 -4.11 -13.34 -0.37
C ILE A 7 -5.05 -13.73 0.78
N LYS A 8 -4.49 -14.00 1.97
CA LYS A 8 -5.27 -14.43 3.13
C LYS A 8 -5.46 -13.29 4.12
N TRP A 9 -6.68 -13.14 4.61
CA TRP A 9 -6.94 -12.31 5.77
C TRP A 9 -6.30 -12.95 7.01
N ASN A 10 -5.68 -12.16 7.85
CA ASN A 10 -5.16 -12.60 9.13
C ASN A 10 -5.37 -11.51 10.20
N ASP A 11 -5.19 -11.86 11.48
CA ASP A 11 -5.48 -10.99 12.62
C ASP A 11 -4.68 -9.68 12.65
N ARG A 12 -3.60 -9.61 11.87
CA ARG A 12 -2.79 -8.38 11.76
C ARG A 12 -3.55 -7.25 11.07
N PHE A 13 -4.54 -7.58 10.24
CA PHE A 13 -5.37 -6.61 9.54
C PHE A 13 -6.57 -6.14 10.38
N ASN A 14 -6.86 -6.79 11.51
CA ASN A 14 -7.97 -6.38 12.36
C ASN A 14 -7.69 -5.04 13.05
N LEU A 15 -8.58 -4.08 12.85
CA LEU A 15 -8.61 -2.82 13.58
C LEU A 15 -9.38 -2.94 14.90
N GLY A 16 -10.34 -3.88 14.95
CA GLY A 16 -11.29 -4.04 16.03
C GLY A 16 -12.50 -3.11 15.92
N VAL A 17 -12.78 -2.65 14.70
CA VAL A 17 -14.01 -1.95 14.30
C VAL A 17 -14.70 -2.85 13.29
N ASP A 18 -15.70 -3.61 13.77
CA ASP A 18 -16.31 -4.69 13.00
C ASP A 18 -16.76 -4.32 11.59
N GLU A 19 -17.30 -3.10 11.43
CA GLU A 19 -17.80 -2.63 10.13
C GLU A 19 -16.68 -2.39 9.14
N ILE A 20 -15.56 -1.80 9.60
CA ILE A 20 -14.36 -1.54 8.79
C ILE A 20 -13.65 -2.86 8.51
N ASP A 21 -13.44 -3.72 9.51
CA ASP A 21 -12.79 -5.02 9.35
C ASP A 21 -13.55 -5.90 8.32
N LYS A 22 -14.89 -5.91 8.35
CA LYS A 22 -15.72 -6.62 7.35
C LYS A 22 -15.57 -6.02 5.95
N ALA A 23 -15.46 -4.70 5.83
CA ALA A 23 -15.25 -4.04 4.55
C ALA A 23 -13.88 -4.40 3.96
N HIS A 24 -12.83 -4.43 4.78
CA HIS A 24 -11.49 -4.87 4.37
C HIS A 24 -11.48 -6.34 3.94
N GLN A 25 -12.08 -7.24 4.72
CA GLN A 25 -12.23 -8.66 4.34
C GLN A 25 -12.93 -8.81 2.99
N LYS A 26 -13.95 -7.98 2.74
CA LYS A 26 -14.64 -7.96 1.45
C LYS A 26 -13.72 -7.52 0.31
N LEU A 27 -12.88 -6.49 0.52
CA LEU A 27 -11.88 -6.06 -0.46
C LEU A 27 -10.89 -7.19 -0.78
N PHE A 28 -10.37 -7.90 0.24
CA PHE A 28 -9.52 -9.08 0.04
C PHE A 28 -10.23 -10.15 -0.81
N SER A 29 -11.50 -10.43 -0.51
CA SER A 29 -12.30 -11.39 -1.28
C SER A 29 -12.49 -10.95 -2.75
N ILE A 30 -12.65 -9.65 -3.02
CA ILE A 30 -12.78 -9.14 -4.38
C ILE A 30 -11.45 -9.28 -5.12
N VAL A 31 -10.34 -8.93 -4.48
CA VAL A 31 -8.99 -9.08 -5.05
C VAL A 31 -8.70 -10.53 -5.40
N ASN A 32 -9.02 -11.48 -4.51
CA ASN A 32 -8.83 -12.92 -4.78
C ASN A 32 -9.63 -13.39 -5.99
N LYS A 33 -10.82 -12.86 -6.21
CA LYS A 33 -11.57 -13.13 -7.44
C LYS A 33 -10.89 -12.55 -8.68
N LEU A 34 -10.28 -11.37 -8.57
CA LEU A 34 -9.50 -10.79 -9.67
C LEU A 34 -8.26 -11.63 -9.98
N ILE A 35 -7.57 -12.12 -8.95
CA ILE A 35 -6.43 -13.04 -9.11
C ILE A 35 -6.87 -14.30 -9.90
N ALA A 36 -7.99 -14.90 -9.52
CA ALA A 36 -8.51 -16.09 -10.21
C ALA A 36 -8.85 -15.82 -11.68
N PHE A 37 -9.21 -14.60 -12.06
CA PHE A 37 -9.43 -14.25 -13.48
C PHE A 37 -8.14 -14.24 -14.30
N THR A 38 -6.97 -14.04 -13.69
CA THR A 38 -5.70 -14.07 -14.39
C THR A 38 -5.27 -15.46 -14.84
N GLU A 39 -5.88 -16.52 -14.28
CA GLU A 39 -5.58 -17.91 -14.66
C GLU A 39 -6.13 -18.28 -16.05
N ASN A 40 -7.20 -17.60 -16.52
CA ASN A 40 -7.80 -17.87 -17.83
C ASN A 40 -8.29 -16.60 -18.54
N PRO A 41 -7.40 -15.66 -18.90
CA PRO A 41 -7.75 -14.30 -19.30
C PRO A 41 -8.54 -14.26 -20.62
N ALA A 42 -8.25 -15.14 -21.57
CA ALA A 42 -8.92 -15.16 -22.86
C ALA A 42 -10.45 -15.42 -22.76
N LYS A 43 -10.87 -16.17 -21.73
CA LYS A 43 -12.28 -16.49 -21.47
C LYS A 43 -12.94 -15.57 -20.47
N GLN A 44 -12.16 -14.78 -19.72
CA GLN A 44 -12.62 -14.07 -18.54
C GLN A 44 -12.42 -12.54 -18.61
N GLN A 45 -11.99 -12.00 -19.76
CA GLN A 45 -11.73 -10.56 -19.91
C GLN A 45 -12.92 -9.69 -19.50
N HIS A 46 -14.13 -10.05 -19.91
CA HIS A 46 -15.33 -9.31 -19.52
C HIS A 46 -15.58 -9.37 -18.03
N ALA A 47 -15.46 -10.58 -17.42
CA ALA A 47 -15.60 -10.75 -15.97
C ALA A 47 -14.54 -9.99 -15.18
N CYS A 48 -13.30 -9.94 -15.69
CA CYS A 48 -12.22 -9.15 -15.11
C CYS A 48 -12.55 -7.66 -15.13
N LYS A 49 -13.01 -7.12 -16.28
CA LYS A 49 -13.45 -5.71 -16.38
C LYS A 49 -14.53 -5.37 -15.36
N GLU A 50 -15.55 -6.18 -15.27
CA GLU A 50 -16.63 -5.95 -14.30
C GLU A 50 -16.17 -6.11 -12.86
N GLY A 51 -15.27 -7.06 -12.59
CA GLY A 51 -14.63 -7.24 -11.29
C GLY A 51 -13.81 -6.03 -10.84
N ILE A 52 -13.03 -5.43 -11.75
CA ILE A 52 -12.24 -4.21 -11.51
C ILE A 52 -13.17 -3.02 -11.23
N LYS A 53 -14.23 -2.84 -12.02
CA LYS A 53 -15.23 -1.79 -11.75
C LYS A 53 -15.88 -1.96 -10.37
N TYR A 54 -16.20 -3.21 -10.03
CA TYR A 54 -16.79 -3.51 -8.72
C TYR A 54 -15.79 -3.23 -7.58
N PHE A 55 -14.54 -3.66 -7.73
CA PHE A 55 -13.48 -3.34 -6.76
C PHE A 55 -13.38 -1.84 -6.53
N LYS A 56 -13.28 -1.07 -7.59
CA LYS A 56 -13.18 0.40 -7.52
C LYS A 56 -14.38 1.02 -6.81
N SER A 57 -15.59 0.63 -7.22
CA SER A 57 -16.84 1.16 -6.62
C SER A 57 -16.92 0.84 -5.14
N TYR A 58 -16.53 -0.38 -4.76
CA TYR A 58 -16.56 -0.82 -3.37
C TYR A 58 -15.49 -0.08 -2.54
N THR A 59 -14.29 0.11 -3.09
CA THR A 59 -13.21 0.87 -2.43
C THR A 59 -13.65 2.30 -2.13
N ILE A 60 -14.25 2.99 -3.11
CA ILE A 60 -14.75 4.37 -2.93
C ILE A 60 -15.83 4.45 -1.85
N LYS A 61 -16.75 3.48 -1.85
CA LYS A 61 -17.79 3.39 -0.82
C LYS A 61 -17.19 3.17 0.56
N HIS A 62 -16.25 2.24 0.68
CA HIS A 62 -15.54 1.95 1.92
C HIS A 62 -14.82 3.20 2.47
N PHE A 63 -14.13 3.95 1.63
CA PHE A 63 -13.48 5.19 2.04
C PHE A 63 -14.45 6.19 2.66
N ALA A 64 -15.63 6.36 2.05
CA ALA A 64 -16.65 7.26 2.58
C ALA A 64 -17.17 6.79 3.95
N GLU A 65 -17.36 5.48 4.14
CA GLU A 65 -17.80 4.88 5.40
C GLU A 65 -16.74 5.04 6.49
N GLU A 66 -15.48 4.81 6.15
CA GLU A 66 -14.36 4.96 7.08
C GLU A 66 -14.10 6.42 7.46
N GLU A 67 -14.15 7.35 6.50
CA GLU A 67 -14.05 8.79 6.76
C GLU A 67 -15.19 9.26 7.68
N ALA A 68 -16.40 8.75 7.49
CA ALA A 68 -17.53 9.05 8.38
C ALA A 68 -17.30 8.50 9.80
N TYR A 69 -16.74 7.30 9.93
CA TYR A 69 -16.34 6.75 11.22
C TYR A 69 -15.27 7.62 11.89
N MET A 70 -14.20 7.95 11.20
CA MET A 70 -13.14 8.83 11.71
C MET A 70 -13.68 10.19 12.17
N GLN A 71 -14.64 10.75 11.43
CA GLN A 71 -15.30 11.99 11.80
C GLN A 71 -16.12 11.82 13.10
N SER A 72 -16.84 10.71 13.24
CA SER A 72 -17.68 10.42 14.42
C SER A 72 -16.88 10.33 15.72
N ILE A 73 -15.62 9.90 15.63
CA ILE A 73 -14.72 9.79 16.79
C ILE A 73 -13.76 11.00 16.92
N ALA A 74 -13.96 12.04 16.11
CA ALA A 74 -13.10 13.24 16.05
C ALA A 74 -11.61 12.89 15.88
N TYR A 75 -11.29 11.94 14.98
CA TYR A 75 -9.93 11.51 14.72
C TYR A 75 -9.09 12.64 14.13
N ALA A 76 -8.04 13.05 14.85
CA ALA A 76 -7.20 14.18 14.46
C ALA A 76 -6.43 13.96 13.14
N GLY A 77 -6.17 12.69 12.77
CA GLY A 77 -5.48 12.31 11.53
C GLY A 77 -6.36 12.32 10.29
N LEU A 78 -7.67 12.52 10.40
CA LEU A 78 -8.61 12.47 9.28
C LEU A 78 -8.18 13.28 8.04
N PRO A 79 -7.68 14.53 8.13
CA PRO A 79 -7.31 15.28 6.92
C PRO A 79 -6.18 14.62 6.12
N MET A 80 -5.19 14.05 6.81
CA MET A 80 -4.08 13.34 6.16
C MET A 80 -4.56 12.01 5.58
N HIS A 81 -5.28 11.23 6.36
CA HIS A 81 -5.84 9.94 5.95
C HIS A 81 -6.72 10.09 4.70
N LYS A 82 -7.66 11.05 4.74
CA LYS A 82 -8.48 11.40 3.58
C LYS A 82 -7.65 11.76 2.34
N SER A 83 -6.53 12.46 2.49
CA SER A 83 -5.67 12.81 1.36
C SER A 83 -5.06 11.57 0.67
N LEU A 84 -4.83 10.48 1.40
CA LEU A 84 -4.38 9.21 0.84
C LEU A 84 -5.50 8.51 0.05
N HIS A 85 -6.72 8.52 0.58
CA HIS A 85 -7.90 8.05 -0.13
C HIS A 85 -8.14 8.83 -1.43
N ASP A 86 -8.11 10.16 -1.35
CA ASP A 86 -8.28 11.05 -2.50
C ASP A 86 -7.19 10.78 -3.56
N HIS A 87 -5.94 10.56 -3.15
CA HIS A 87 -4.85 10.24 -4.07
C HIS A 87 -5.07 8.91 -4.79
N LEU A 88 -5.45 7.85 -4.08
CA LEU A 88 -5.76 6.57 -4.72
C LEU A 88 -6.93 6.72 -5.69
N ARG A 89 -8.03 7.34 -5.23
CA ARG A 89 -9.27 7.51 -6.03
C ARG A 89 -9.05 8.35 -7.28
N ASP A 90 -8.37 9.50 -7.13
CA ASP A 90 -8.36 10.55 -8.16
C ASP A 90 -7.10 10.52 -9.05
N LYS A 91 -6.06 9.79 -8.65
CA LYS A 91 -4.80 9.70 -9.39
C LYS A 91 -4.40 8.27 -9.72
N THR A 92 -4.26 7.41 -8.71
CA THR A 92 -3.72 6.06 -8.93
C THR A 92 -4.70 5.18 -9.71
N LEU A 93 -5.94 5.06 -9.26
CA LEU A 93 -6.94 4.23 -9.95
C LEU A 93 -7.20 4.66 -11.39
N PRO A 94 -7.37 5.97 -11.70
CA PRO A 94 -7.51 6.40 -13.08
C PRO A 94 -6.30 6.10 -13.97
N ALA A 95 -5.07 6.21 -13.44
CA ALA A 95 -3.86 5.88 -14.18
C ALA A 95 -3.79 4.38 -14.50
N LEU A 96 -4.13 3.53 -13.53
CA LEU A 96 -4.19 2.07 -13.73
C LEU A 96 -5.31 1.67 -14.71
N GLU A 97 -6.46 2.35 -14.68
CA GLU A 97 -7.54 2.11 -15.65
C GLU A 97 -7.11 2.47 -17.07
N ALA A 98 -6.43 3.61 -17.25
CA ALA A 98 -5.91 4.00 -18.55
C ALA A 98 -4.90 2.97 -19.09
N GLU A 99 -4.03 2.43 -18.24
CA GLU A 99 -3.11 1.36 -18.60
C GLU A 99 -3.84 0.08 -19.00
N LEU A 100 -4.86 -0.33 -18.23
CA LEU A 100 -5.69 -1.49 -18.54
C LEU A 100 -6.37 -1.37 -19.90
N ASP A 101 -6.93 -0.20 -20.19
CA ASP A 101 -7.60 0.06 -21.47
C ASP A 101 -6.60 0.09 -22.63
N ASP A 102 -5.45 0.75 -22.49
CA ASP A 102 -4.38 0.81 -23.48
C ASP A 102 -3.82 -0.58 -23.82
N GLN A 103 -3.61 -1.41 -22.80
CA GLN A 103 -3.13 -2.78 -22.95
C GLN A 103 -4.23 -3.83 -23.18
N ASN A 104 -5.47 -3.38 -23.44
CA ASN A 104 -6.63 -4.24 -23.67
C ASN A 104 -6.80 -5.34 -22.62
N TYR A 105 -6.54 -5.01 -21.35
CA TYR A 105 -6.62 -5.93 -20.21
C TYR A 105 -5.72 -7.17 -20.40
N SER A 106 -4.49 -6.96 -20.85
CA SER A 106 -3.48 -8.02 -20.87
C SER A 106 -3.26 -8.61 -19.48
N ILE A 107 -2.73 -9.82 -19.41
CA ILE A 107 -2.44 -10.46 -18.11
C ILE A 107 -1.52 -9.57 -17.28
N GLU A 108 -0.50 -9.02 -17.91
CA GLU A 108 0.50 -8.16 -17.28
C GLU A 108 -0.13 -6.90 -16.70
N SER A 109 -1.01 -6.22 -17.44
CA SER A 109 -1.69 -5.01 -16.94
C SER A 109 -2.67 -5.32 -15.81
N VAL A 110 -3.36 -6.45 -15.87
CA VAL A 110 -4.26 -6.89 -14.78
C VAL A 110 -3.47 -7.28 -13.53
N GLN A 111 -2.36 -8.00 -13.68
CA GLN A 111 -1.46 -8.34 -12.57
C GLN A 111 -0.84 -7.08 -11.95
N HIS A 112 -0.44 -6.10 -12.78
CA HIS A 112 0.06 -4.82 -12.29
C HIS A 112 -1.02 -4.07 -11.49
N PHE A 113 -2.24 -3.97 -12.04
CA PHE A 113 -3.38 -3.38 -11.33
C PHE A 113 -3.61 -4.04 -9.96
N ILE A 114 -3.68 -5.38 -9.92
CA ILE A 114 -3.89 -6.15 -8.69
C ILE A 114 -2.74 -5.90 -7.72
N GLY A 115 -1.49 -5.96 -8.19
CA GLY A 115 -0.30 -5.75 -7.36
C GLY A 115 -0.28 -4.39 -6.66
N ILE A 116 -0.59 -3.32 -7.40
CA ILE A 116 -0.69 -1.96 -6.84
C ILE A 116 -1.83 -1.87 -5.82
N CYS A 117 -3.01 -2.42 -6.15
CA CYS A 117 -4.16 -2.38 -5.24
C CYS A 117 -3.92 -3.17 -3.95
N VAL A 118 -3.32 -4.36 -4.04
CA VAL A 118 -2.97 -5.19 -2.87
C VAL A 118 -1.92 -4.48 -2.00
N GLY A 119 -0.85 -3.98 -2.61
CA GLY A 119 0.21 -3.28 -1.90
C GLY A 119 -0.31 -2.04 -1.17
N TRP A 120 -1.17 -1.26 -1.86
CA TRP A 120 -1.80 -0.09 -1.25
C TRP A 120 -2.74 -0.50 -0.11
N LEU A 121 -3.66 -1.43 -0.34
CA LEU A 121 -4.64 -1.88 0.65
C LEU A 121 -3.97 -2.43 1.92
N THR A 122 -3.03 -3.35 1.77
CA THR A 122 -2.35 -3.95 2.92
C THR A 122 -1.50 -2.94 3.68
N GLY A 123 -0.77 -2.08 2.98
CA GLY A 123 0.01 -1.01 3.58
C GLY A 123 -0.86 0.02 4.31
N HIS A 124 -1.98 0.42 3.69
CA HIS A 124 -2.93 1.37 4.26
C HIS A 124 -3.55 0.83 5.56
N ILE A 125 -4.10 -0.38 5.53
CA ILE A 125 -4.68 -1.03 6.72
C ILE A 125 -3.65 -1.13 7.85
N MET A 126 -2.43 -1.58 7.54
CA MET A 126 -1.43 -1.84 8.58
C MET A 126 -0.82 -0.58 9.19
N VAL A 127 -0.82 0.52 8.46
CA VAL A 127 -0.18 1.77 8.90
C VAL A 127 -1.22 2.81 9.28
N GLU A 128 -2.10 3.16 8.34
CA GLU A 128 -3.00 4.29 8.49
C GLU A 128 -4.27 3.95 9.27
N ASP A 129 -4.94 2.86 8.89
CA ASP A 129 -6.22 2.48 9.52
C ASP A 129 -6.01 2.03 10.96
N ARG A 130 -4.92 1.30 11.24
CA ARG A 130 -4.57 0.93 12.62
C ARG A 130 -4.27 2.13 13.52
N ALA A 131 -3.86 3.25 12.95
CA ALA A 131 -3.66 4.48 13.70
C ALA A 131 -4.99 5.07 14.21
N ILE A 132 -6.10 4.85 13.50
CA ILE A 132 -7.45 5.30 13.89
C ILE A 132 -7.84 4.75 15.26
N THR A 133 -7.50 3.48 15.53
CA THR A 133 -7.82 2.79 16.80
C THR A 133 -6.69 2.84 17.84
N GLY A 134 -5.62 3.58 17.56
CA GLY A 134 -4.45 3.68 18.45
C GLY A 134 -3.63 2.39 18.52
N ARG A 135 -3.90 1.40 17.66
CA ARG A 135 -3.16 0.13 17.59
C ARG A 135 -1.82 0.25 16.89
N ASN A 136 -1.57 1.38 16.22
CA ASN A 136 -0.24 1.72 15.74
C ASN A 136 0.56 2.37 16.88
N ALA A 137 1.66 1.76 17.27
CA ALA A 137 2.57 2.32 18.26
C ALA A 137 3.30 3.60 17.77
N ASN A 138 3.13 3.94 16.50
CA ASN A 138 3.78 5.06 15.84
C ASN A 138 2.94 6.33 16.01
N LYS A 139 3.10 7.02 17.12
CA LYS A 139 2.71 8.43 17.18
C LYS A 139 3.63 9.19 16.23
N TRP A 140 3.06 9.73 15.15
CA TRP A 140 3.74 10.73 14.34
C TRP A 140 4.05 11.92 15.23
N VAL A 141 5.30 12.06 15.65
CA VAL A 141 5.74 13.23 16.40
C VAL A 141 6.09 14.30 15.38
N HIS A 142 5.36 15.40 15.37
CA HIS A 142 5.75 16.60 14.64
C HIS A 142 7.04 17.15 15.27
N THR A 143 8.16 16.91 14.62
CA THR A 143 9.46 17.46 15.02
C THR A 143 9.78 18.71 14.21
N SER A 144 10.55 19.62 14.82
CA SER A 144 11.02 20.87 14.20
C SER A 144 11.97 20.61 13.02
N SER A 145 12.25 21.63 12.23
CA SER A 145 12.86 21.53 10.90
C SER A 145 14.23 20.88 10.81
N ASP A 146 15.00 20.85 11.89
CA ASP A 146 16.37 20.30 11.88
C ASP A 146 16.40 18.77 12.08
N ASP A 147 15.33 18.20 12.63
CA ASP A 147 15.20 16.75 12.89
C ASP A 147 14.44 15.99 11.80
N LYS A 148 14.10 16.66 10.68
CA LYS A 148 13.22 16.04 9.65
C LYS A 148 13.80 14.79 9.03
N MET A 149 15.10 14.80 8.69
CA MET A 149 15.75 13.65 8.05
C MET A 149 15.83 12.48 9.02
N GLU A 150 16.22 12.72 10.26
CA GLU A 150 16.27 11.68 11.31
C GLU A 150 14.88 11.12 11.59
N SER A 151 13.87 11.97 11.63
CA SER A 151 12.47 11.56 11.80
C SER A 151 11.96 10.71 10.63
N ILE A 152 12.29 11.07 9.39
CA ILE A 152 11.94 10.28 8.19
C ILE A 152 12.62 8.91 8.24
N ILE A 153 13.93 8.87 8.53
CA ILE A 153 14.70 7.63 8.65
C ILE A 153 14.11 6.74 9.74
N LYS A 154 13.83 7.31 10.89
CA LYS A 154 13.23 6.58 12.03
C LYS A 154 11.85 6.04 11.71
N ALA A 155 10.97 6.87 11.13
CA ALA A 155 9.63 6.46 10.72
C ALA A 155 9.66 5.35 9.65
N THR A 156 10.51 5.51 8.63
CA THR A 156 10.69 4.51 7.56
C THR A 156 11.22 3.19 8.14
N THR A 157 12.28 3.25 8.97
CA THR A 157 12.86 2.04 9.59
C THR A 157 11.85 1.34 10.49
N GLN A 158 11.07 2.08 11.26
CA GLN A 158 10.08 1.53 12.17
C GLN A 158 8.87 0.97 11.41
N GLY A 159 8.43 1.63 10.36
CA GLY A 159 7.39 1.14 9.44
C GLY A 159 7.81 -0.20 8.82
N LEU A 160 8.99 -0.25 8.24
CA LEU A 160 9.55 -1.49 7.65
C LEU A 160 9.67 -2.61 8.69
N LYS A 161 10.15 -2.34 9.90
CA LYS A 161 10.21 -3.32 10.99
C LYS A 161 8.82 -3.86 11.36
N SER A 162 7.84 -2.98 11.47
CA SER A 162 6.47 -3.36 11.82
C SER A 162 5.82 -4.22 10.74
N MET A 163 6.08 -3.93 9.47
CA MET A 163 5.51 -4.64 8.33
C MET A 163 6.21 -5.98 8.07
N SER A 164 7.54 -5.98 8.02
CA SER A 164 8.32 -7.14 7.59
C SER A 164 8.58 -8.17 8.69
N ARG A 165 8.43 -7.82 9.98
CA ARG A 165 8.93 -8.61 11.13
C ARG A 165 10.43 -8.97 11.03
N ALA A 166 11.14 -8.38 10.08
CA ALA A 166 12.56 -8.63 9.89
C ALA A 166 13.40 -7.77 10.85
N PRO A 167 14.57 -8.25 11.26
CA PRO A 167 15.52 -7.46 12.07
C PRO A 167 16.19 -6.40 11.17
N ILE A 168 15.47 -5.32 10.87
CA ILE A 168 15.98 -4.21 10.07
C ILE A 168 16.86 -3.33 10.93
N GLN A 169 18.09 -3.10 10.49
CA GLN A 169 19.06 -2.22 11.15
C GLN A 169 19.46 -1.10 10.21
N LEU A 170 19.56 0.11 10.76
CA LEU A 170 20.16 1.23 10.04
C LEU A 170 21.68 1.02 10.01
N VAL A 171 22.24 0.88 8.81
CA VAL A 171 23.67 0.65 8.61
C VAL A 171 24.45 1.97 8.51
N SER A 172 23.85 2.99 7.88
CA SER A 172 24.45 4.32 7.75
C SER A 172 23.38 5.40 7.59
N GLN A 173 23.60 6.57 8.20
CA GLN A 173 22.78 7.76 7.99
C GLN A 173 23.31 8.65 6.86
N HIS A 174 24.55 8.45 6.45
CA HIS A 174 25.21 9.21 5.39
C HIS A 174 25.79 8.24 4.37
N TYR A 175 25.17 8.16 3.20
CA TYR A 175 25.66 7.34 2.10
C TYR A 175 26.45 8.23 1.13
N GLY A 176 27.76 8.03 1.07
CA GLY A 176 28.68 8.77 0.19
C GLY A 176 28.90 8.17 -1.19
N GLY A 177 28.10 7.19 -1.61
CA GLY A 177 28.29 6.51 -2.90
C GLY A 177 29.19 5.27 -2.81
N GLU A 178 29.48 4.79 -1.63
CA GLU A 178 30.41 3.70 -1.37
C GLU A 178 29.71 2.34 -1.53
N GLY A 179 29.90 1.72 -2.69
CA GLY A 179 29.95 0.27 -2.86
C GLY A 179 28.78 -0.59 -2.44
N PHE A 180 27.59 -0.10 -2.10
CA PHE A 180 26.42 -0.95 -1.93
C PHE A 180 25.97 -1.47 -3.29
N LYS A 181 26.21 -2.74 -3.55
CA LYS A 181 25.66 -3.44 -4.71
C LYS A 181 24.34 -4.09 -4.30
N VAL A 182 23.26 -3.57 -4.81
CA VAL A 182 21.93 -4.22 -4.74
C VAL A 182 21.86 -5.17 -5.93
N GLY A 183 21.60 -6.45 -5.71
CA GLY A 183 21.61 -7.47 -6.76
C GLY A 183 20.50 -7.23 -7.80
N LYS A 184 19.27 -7.15 -7.35
CA LYS A 184 18.09 -6.79 -8.16
C LYS A 184 17.36 -5.63 -7.50
N PRO A 185 17.63 -4.38 -7.91
CA PRO A 185 17.06 -3.21 -7.25
C PRO A 185 15.61 -2.98 -7.65
N LEU A 186 14.73 -2.88 -6.66
CA LEU A 186 13.42 -2.24 -6.76
C LEU A 186 13.56 -0.81 -6.24
N CYS A 187 13.31 0.17 -7.08
CA CYS A 187 13.48 1.57 -6.73
C CYS A 187 12.12 2.28 -6.65
N TYR A 188 11.80 2.80 -5.48
CA TYR A 188 10.69 3.72 -5.26
C TYR A 188 11.20 5.15 -5.16
N ARG A 189 10.63 6.05 -5.96
CA ARG A 189 10.91 7.48 -5.91
C ARG A 189 9.71 8.21 -5.31
N LEU A 190 9.90 8.78 -4.13
CA LEU A 190 8.94 9.69 -3.54
C LEU A 190 9.39 11.13 -3.84
N THR A 191 8.53 11.89 -4.52
CA THR A 191 8.76 13.31 -4.76
C THR A 191 7.69 14.08 -4.01
N TYR A 192 8.09 14.94 -3.09
CA TYR A 192 7.17 15.86 -2.45
C TYR A 192 7.67 17.29 -2.54
N SER A 193 6.73 18.21 -2.71
CA SER A 193 6.99 19.63 -2.73
C SER A 193 6.40 20.29 -1.48
N HIS A 194 7.24 21.02 -0.75
CA HIS A 194 6.77 21.91 0.30
C HIS A 194 6.47 23.29 -0.30
N LYS A 195 5.67 24.12 0.37
CA LYS A 195 5.29 25.49 -0.05
C LYS A 195 6.49 26.44 -0.32
N SER A 196 7.69 26.09 0.12
CA SER A 196 8.93 26.71 -0.31
C SER A 196 9.50 25.93 -1.48
N GLU A 197 9.70 26.54 -2.60
CA GLU A 197 10.04 26.08 -3.96
C GLU A 197 11.07 24.95 -4.15
N GLN A 198 11.57 24.31 -3.10
CA GLN A 198 12.52 23.19 -3.20
C GLN A 198 11.78 21.85 -3.24
N LYS A 199 11.79 21.24 -4.41
CA LYS A 199 11.39 19.84 -4.56
C LYS A 199 12.41 18.93 -3.87
N GLN A 200 11.97 18.18 -2.88
CA GLN A 200 12.79 17.14 -2.26
C GLN A 200 12.40 15.79 -2.84
N GLN A 201 13.37 14.94 -3.11
CA GLN A 201 13.16 13.58 -3.60
C GLN A 201 13.75 12.61 -2.59
N ILE A 202 12.97 11.61 -2.22
CA ILE A 202 13.43 10.47 -1.43
C ILE A 202 13.42 9.26 -2.36
N HIS A 203 14.56 8.59 -2.47
CA HIS A 203 14.69 7.34 -3.20
C HIS A 203 14.77 6.21 -2.17
N LEU A 204 13.83 5.28 -2.23
CA LEU A 204 13.86 4.03 -1.48
C LEU A 204 14.27 2.94 -2.45
N VAL A 205 15.41 2.31 -2.20
CA VAL A 205 15.92 1.21 -3.00
C VAL A 205 15.89 -0.04 -2.15
N PHE A 206 15.17 -1.05 -2.61
CA PHE A 206 15.09 -2.35 -1.97
C PHE A 206 15.71 -3.40 -2.87
N GLU A 207 16.30 -4.42 -2.29
CA GLU A 207 16.57 -5.65 -3.01
C GLU A 207 15.25 -6.42 -3.19
N GLU A 208 15.05 -7.03 -4.37
CA GLU A 208 13.84 -7.78 -4.71
C GLU A 208 13.51 -8.85 -3.67
N SER A 209 14.52 -9.59 -3.19
CA SER A 209 14.39 -10.59 -2.13
C SER A 209 13.82 -10.02 -0.82
N VAL A 210 14.19 -8.79 -0.46
CA VAL A 210 13.68 -8.12 0.74
C VAL A 210 12.22 -7.71 0.55
N ALA A 211 11.85 -7.24 -0.64
CA ALA A 211 10.47 -6.89 -0.95
C ALA A 211 9.57 -8.14 -0.92
N ILE A 212 10.01 -9.25 -1.52
CA ILE A 212 9.29 -10.53 -1.49
C ILE A 212 9.14 -11.03 -0.05
N LEU A 213 10.21 -11.06 0.73
CA LEU A 213 10.17 -11.47 2.14
C LEU A 213 9.21 -10.61 2.95
N THR A 214 9.19 -9.31 2.69
CA THR A 214 8.29 -8.38 3.37
C THR A 214 6.82 -8.68 3.02
N LEU A 215 6.52 -8.89 1.74
CA LEU A 215 5.18 -9.24 1.28
C LEU A 215 4.73 -10.59 1.85
N ASN A 216 5.58 -11.61 1.83
CA ASN A 216 5.28 -12.91 2.41
C ASN A 216 4.92 -12.79 3.90
N ASN A 217 5.71 -12.01 4.65
CA ASN A 217 5.46 -11.80 6.08
C ASN A 217 4.19 -10.97 6.34
N ILE A 218 3.81 -10.06 5.45
CA ILE A 218 2.57 -9.28 5.56
C ILE A 218 1.36 -10.14 5.25
N LEU A 219 1.42 -10.91 4.18
CA LEU A 219 0.31 -11.66 3.64
C LEU A 219 0.20 -13.07 4.25
N ASP A 220 1.17 -13.48 5.08
CA ASP A 220 1.27 -14.82 5.65
C ASP A 220 1.28 -15.91 4.56
N MET A 221 2.07 -15.65 3.51
CA MET A 221 2.23 -16.52 2.35
C MET A 221 3.63 -17.11 2.32
N ASP A 222 3.74 -18.38 1.91
CA ASP A 222 5.00 -18.99 1.49
C ASP A 222 5.07 -18.88 -0.05
N ILE A 223 5.87 -17.93 -0.56
CA ILE A 223 6.16 -17.78 -1.99
C ILE A 223 7.58 -18.26 -2.26
#